data_6c79af68dcc3895f27ee9a8b3e0612af
#
_entry.id   6c79af68dcc3895f27ee9a8b3e0612af
#
_cell.length_a   1.000
_cell.length_b   1.000
_cell.length_c   1.000
_cell.angle_alpha   90.00
_cell.angle_beta   90.00
_cell.angle_gamma   90.00
#
_symmetry.space_group_name_H-M   'P 1'
#
loop_
_entity.id
_entity.type
_entity.pdbx_description
1 polymer ?
#
loop_
_entity_poly.entity_id
_entity_poly.type
_entity_poly.pdbx_seq_one_letter_code
_entity_poly.pdbx_strand_id
1 'polypeptide(L)'
;MAEHNNNLRDNLIRAGIEDINIHGANGLSFRRVANNCHVSTAAPYRHFRDKKEFISAIINYVNNQWFVVQDEVIASCSNDPREQMVAVATAYLKFLMENPHYRQILMLKNTDFDNLYHRKQGEINSQTQQIMMRIKEKYNLSDEVWHRKALMVRSLLFGAVFMFDSGEFQFSEQSLNDIRFTIDREFTIF
;
A
#
# COMPACT_ATOMS: atom_id res chain seq x y z
N MET A 1 -26.00 -18.74 3.94
CA MET A 1 -24.77 -19.24 4.60
C MET A 1 -23.49 -18.66 4.01
N ALA A 2 -23.34 -18.45 2.70
CA ALA A 2 -22.13 -17.88 2.08
C ALA A 2 -21.87 -16.40 2.48
N GLU A 3 -22.89 -15.55 2.53
CA GLU A 3 -22.75 -14.13 2.91
C GLU A 3 -22.33 -13.93 4.37
N HIS A 4 -22.83 -14.76 5.29
CA HIS A 4 -22.45 -14.67 6.70
C HIS A 4 -20.99 -15.12 6.93
N ASN A 5 -20.50 -16.03 6.11
CA ASN A 5 -19.13 -16.53 6.16
C ASN A 5 -18.11 -15.51 5.60
N ASN A 6 -18.49 -14.76 4.54
CA ASN A 6 -17.67 -13.66 4.00
C ASN A 6 -17.57 -12.49 5.00
N ASN A 7 -18.67 -12.15 5.66
CA ASN A 7 -18.67 -11.07 6.65
C ASN A 7 -17.74 -11.40 7.86
N LEU A 8 -17.73 -12.65 8.33
CA LEU A 8 -16.85 -13.05 9.43
C LEU A 8 -15.36 -13.02 9.00
N ARG A 9 -15.06 -13.48 7.79
CA ARG A 9 -13.69 -13.44 7.27
C ARG A 9 -13.13 -12.02 7.20
N ASP A 10 -13.92 -11.07 6.73
CA ASP A 10 -13.54 -9.66 6.64
C ASP A 10 -13.41 -9.01 8.01
N ASN A 11 -14.28 -9.36 8.95
CA ASN A 11 -14.18 -8.89 10.34
C ASN A 11 -12.89 -9.41 11.00
N LEU A 12 -12.51 -10.67 10.77
CA LEU A 12 -11.26 -11.24 11.26
C LEU A 12 -10.05 -10.50 10.66
N ILE A 13 -10.09 -10.14 9.36
CA ILE A 13 -9.03 -9.37 8.70
C ILE A 13 -8.89 -7.99 9.34
N ARG A 14 -9.99 -7.27 9.55
CA ARG A 14 -9.97 -5.95 10.21
C ARG A 14 -9.43 -6.02 11.64
N ALA A 15 -9.90 -6.97 12.43
CA ALA A 15 -9.37 -7.20 13.77
C ALA A 15 -7.87 -7.62 13.75
N GLY A 16 -7.43 -8.32 12.71
CA GLY A 16 -6.03 -8.66 12.48
C GLY A 16 -5.17 -7.44 12.17
N ILE A 17 -5.69 -6.47 11.41
CA ILE A 17 -5.03 -5.19 11.15
C ILE A 17 -4.82 -4.44 12.47
N GLU A 18 -5.85 -4.35 13.30
CA GLU A 18 -5.76 -3.70 14.62
C GLU A 18 -4.75 -4.40 15.53
N ASP A 19 -4.76 -5.73 15.57
CA ASP A 19 -3.82 -6.52 16.39
C ASP A 19 -2.36 -6.32 15.93
N ILE A 20 -2.10 -6.23 14.63
CA ILE A 20 -0.77 -5.92 14.07
C ILE A 20 -0.35 -4.49 14.44
N ASN A 21 -1.25 -3.51 14.38
CA ASN A 21 -0.94 -2.13 14.72
C ASN A 21 -0.52 -1.97 16.19
N ILE A 22 -1.06 -2.79 17.08
CA ILE A 22 -0.76 -2.73 18.51
C ILE A 22 0.47 -3.57 18.86
N HIS A 23 0.62 -4.76 18.26
CA HIS A 23 1.57 -5.77 18.70
C HIS A 23 2.66 -6.12 17.67
N GLY A 24 2.60 -5.49 16.49
CA GLY A 24 3.44 -5.83 15.34
C GLY A 24 3.02 -7.15 14.68
N ALA A 25 3.53 -7.41 13.46
CA ALA A 25 3.19 -8.62 12.71
C ALA A 25 3.65 -9.90 13.41
N ASN A 26 4.82 -9.88 14.08
CA ASN A 26 5.31 -11.01 14.84
C ASN A 26 4.45 -11.30 16.08
N GLY A 27 3.86 -10.26 16.68
CA GLY A 27 2.96 -10.35 17.82
C GLY A 27 1.53 -10.74 17.48
N LEU A 28 1.11 -10.82 16.21
CA LEU A 28 -0.25 -11.16 15.79
C LEU A 28 -0.75 -12.46 16.44
N SER A 29 -1.95 -12.43 17.04
CA SER A 29 -2.54 -13.53 17.79
C SER A 29 -3.96 -13.87 17.34
N PHE A 30 -4.16 -15.06 16.80
CA PHE A 30 -5.49 -15.58 16.45
C PHE A 30 -6.48 -15.57 17.62
N ARG A 31 -5.97 -15.81 18.85
CA ARG A 31 -6.81 -15.79 20.05
C ARG A 31 -7.36 -14.38 20.33
N ARG A 32 -6.53 -13.35 20.27
CA ARG A 32 -6.97 -11.95 20.45
C ARG A 32 -7.92 -11.52 19.34
N VAL A 33 -7.58 -11.83 18.09
CA VAL A 33 -8.43 -11.56 16.92
C VAL A 33 -9.82 -12.21 17.08
N ALA A 34 -9.88 -13.48 17.48
CA ALA A 34 -11.16 -14.17 17.73
C ALA A 34 -11.95 -13.51 18.84
N ASN A 35 -11.30 -13.14 19.95
CA ASN A 35 -11.95 -12.44 21.07
C ASN A 35 -12.53 -11.08 20.63
N ASN A 36 -11.78 -10.30 19.85
CA ASN A 36 -12.23 -8.99 19.35
C ASN A 36 -13.43 -9.13 18.40
N CYS A 37 -13.53 -10.25 17.69
CA CYS A 37 -14.68 -10.57 16.84
C CYS A 37 -15.82 -11.28 17.56
N HIS A 38 -15.70 -11.52 18.87
CA HIS A 38 -16.69 -12.27 19.68
C HIS A 38 -16.99 -13.68 19.14
N VAL A 39 -15.98 -14.37 18.63
CA VAL A 39 -16.10 -15.73 18.11
C VAL A 39 -15.20 -16.71 18.86
N SER A 40 -15.42 -18.01 18.65
CA SER A 40 -14.55 -19.04 19.25
C SER A 40 -13.11 -18.92 18.75
N THR A 41 -12.13 -19.29 19.58
CA THR A 41 -10.71 -19.30 19.22
C THR A 41 -10.37 -20.22 18.03
N ALA A 42 -11.26 -21.15 17.71
CA ALA A 42 -11.16 -22.03 16.55
C ALA A 42 -11.67 -21.38 15.23
N ALA A 43 -12.45 -20.31 15.33
CA ALA A 43 -13.06 -19.67 14.15
C ALA A 43 -12.02 -19.16 13.14
N PRO A 44 -10.93 -18.46 13.51
CA PRO A 44 -9.93 -18.02 12.55
C PRO A 44 -9.29 -19.17 11.75
N TYR A 45 -9.07 -20.33 12.37
CA TYR A 45 -8.48 -21.51 11.73
C TYR A 45 -9.39 -22.17 10.68
N ARG A 46 -10.68 -21.83 10.66
CA ARG A 46 -11.60 -22.25 9.57
C ARG A 46 -11.45 -21.39 8.31
N HIS A 47 -10.90 -20.18 8.44
CA HIS A 47 -10.73 -19.22 7.35
C HIS A 47 -9.27 -19.10 6.89
N PHE A 48 -8.32 -19.36 7.77
CA PHE A 48 -6.88 -19.22 7.51
C PHE A 48 -6.14 -20.41 8.08
N ARG A 49 -5.42 -21.12 7.23
CA ARG A 49 -4.67 -22.34 7.59
C ARG A 49 -3.61 -22.07 8.66
N ASP A 50 -2.93 -20.92 8.53
CA ASP A 50 -1.84 -20.51 9.40
C ASP A 50 -1.72 -18.97 9.45
N LYS A 51 -0.80 -18.50 10.32
CA LYS A 51 -0.53 -17.07 10.49
C LYS A 51 -0.03 -16.40 9.20
N LYS A 52 0.72 -17.12 8.35
CA LYS A 52 1.24 -16.58 7.08
C LYS A 52 0.11 -16.30 6.10
N GLU A 53 -0.82 -17.24 5.98
CA GLU A 53 -2.00 -17.07 5.14
C GLU A 53 -2.87 -15.91 5.64
N PHE A 54 -3.02 -15.76 6.95
CA PHE A 54 -3.78 -14.67 7.54
C PHE A 54 -3.12 -13.31 7.27
N ILE A 55 -1.80 -13.17 7.47
CA ILE A 55 -1.07 -11.95 7.14
C ILE A 55 -1.15 -11.65 5.65
N SER A 56 -1.05 -12.65 4.78
CA SER A 56 -1.23 -12.49 3.34
C SER A 56 -2.62 -11.97 2.98
N ALA A 57 -3.67 -12.46 3.66
CA ALA A 57 -5.03 -11.99 3.47
C ALA A 57 -5.19 -10.53 3.93
N ILE A 58 -4.56 -10.14 5.04
CA ILE A 58 -4.51 -8.75 5.53
C ILE A 58 -3.82 -7.84 4.51
N ILE A 59 -2.65 -8.22 4.02
CA ILE A 59 -1.90 -7.44 3.01
C ILE A 59 -2.74 -7.28 1.73
N ASN A 60 -3.38 -8.35 1.26
CA ASN A 60 -4.25 -8.28 0.08
C ASN A 60 -5.45 -7.36 0.30
N TYR A 61 -6.08 -7.42 1.47
CA TYR A 61 -7.19 -6.54 1.82
C TYR A 61 -6.77 -5.07 1.75
N VAL A 62 -5.64 -4.73 2.37
CA VAL A 62 -5.12 -3.35 2.38
C VAL A 62 -4.71 -2.89 0.96
N ASN A 63 -4.04 -3.76 0.19
CA ASN A 63 -3.72 -3.45 -1.21
C ASN A 63 -4.98 -3.20 -2.04
N ASN A 64 -6.05 -3.97 -1.84
CA ASN A 64 -7.30 -3.76 -2.56
C ASN A 64 -7.95 -2.41 -2.21
N GLN A 65 -7.84 -1.95 -0.95
CA GLN A 65 -8.31 -0.60 -0.59
C GLN A 65 -7.53 0.47 -1.35
N TRP A 66 -6.22 0.31 -1.47
CA TRP A 66 -5.39 1.21 -2.25
C TRP A 66 -5.74 1.15 -3.75
N PHE A 67 -5.94 -0.04 -4.33
CA PHE A 67 -6.22 -0.19 -5.76
C PHE A 67 -7.53 0.49 -6.18
N VAL A 68 -8.55 0.49 -5.33
CA VAL A 68 -9.79 1.23 -5.60
C VAL A 68 -9.50 2.73 -5.75
N VAL A 69 -8.76 3.32 -4.81
CA VAL A 69 -8.36 4.74 -4.87
C VAL A 69 -7.51 5.02 -6.11
N GLN A 70 -6.57 4.14 -6.41
CA GLN A 70 -5.70 4.27 -7.58
C GLN A 70 -6.48 4.25 -8.90
N ASP A 71 -7.45 3.35 -9.04
CA ASP A 71 -8.26 3.23 -10.25
C ASP A 71 -9.11 4.49 -10.47
N GLU A 72 -9.68 5.07 -9.41
CA GLU A 72 -10.41 6.33 -9.45
C GLU A 72 -9.51 7.50 -9.88
N VAL A 73 -8.30 7.57 -9.33
CA VAL A 73 -7.30 8.60 -9.68
C VAL A 73 -6.92 8.50 -11.15
N ILE A 74 -6.60 7.30 -11.64
CA ILE A 74 -6.23 7.09 -13.04
C ILE A 74 -7.39 7.48 -13.98
N ALA A 75 -8.62 7.09 -13.62
CA ALA A 75 -9.80 7.41 -14.41
C ALA A 75 -10.08 8.92 -14.48
N SER A 76 -9.64 9.71 -13.48
CA SER A 76 -9.81 11.16 -13.44
C SER A 76 -8.72 11.95 -14.19
N CYS A 77 -7.60 11.29 -14.54
CA CYS A 77 -6.48 11.92 -15.25
C CYS A 77 -6.68 11.89 -16.77
N SER A 78 -5.92 12.76 -17.47
CA SER A 78 -5.74 12.62 -18.90
C SER A 78 -5.04 11.30 -19.27
N ASN A 79 -4.99 10.99 -20.57
CA ASN A 79 -4.28 9.79 -21.02
C ASN A 79 -2.73 9.95 -21.07
N ASP A 80 -2.18 11.03 -20.51
CA ASP A 80 -0.73 11.21 -20.39
C ASP A 80 -0.17 10.34 -19.27
N PRO A 81 0.74 9.38 -19.58
CA PRO A 81 1.26 8.45 -18.58
C PRO A 81 2.10 9.13 -17.49
N ARG A 82 2.73 10.28 -17.77
CA ARG A 82 3.46 11.06 -16.77
C ARG A 82 2.49 11.68 -15.78
N GLU A 83 1.42 12.32 -16.25
CA GLU A 83 0.40 12.91 -15.40
C GLU A 83 -0.25 11.85 -14.50
N GLN A 84 -0.59 10.69 -15.08
CA GLN A 84 -1.13 9.56 -14.33
C GLN A 84 -0.16 9.06 -13.25
N MET A 85 1.14 8.94 -13.56
CA MET A 85 2.14 8.49 -12.58
C MET A 85 2.30 9.49 -11.43
N VAL A 86 2.36 10.79 -11.73
CA VAL A 86 2.43 11.85 -10.72
C VAL A 86 1.20 11.84 -9.82
N ALA A 87 0.01 11.73 -10.41
CA ALA A 87 -1.25 11.68 -9.67
C ALA A 87 -1.33 10.44 -8.78
N VAL A 88 -0.98 9.25 -9.28
CA VAL A 88 -0.94 8.01 -8.51
C VAL A 88 0.05 8.08 -7.36
N ALA A 89 1.26 8.59 -7.59
CA ALA A 89 2.27 8.73 -6.54
C ALA A 89 1.83 9.71 -5.43
N THR A 90 1.23 10.83 -5.81
CA THR A 90 0.69 11.82 -4.85
C THR A 90 -0.49 11.26 -4.07
N ALA A 91 -1.41 10.56 -4.74
CA ALA A 91 -2.56 9.93 -4.11
C ALA A 91 -2.13 8.80 -3.16
N TYR A 92 -1.05 8.08 -3.48
CA TYR A 92 -0.50 7.05 -2.58
C TYR A 92 0.01 7.65 -1.27
N LEU A 93 0.74 8.77 -1.34
CA LEU A 93 1.16 9.50 -0.13
C LEU A 93 -0.05 9.93 0.72
N LYS A 94 -1.07 10.53 0.07
CA LYS A 94 -2.30 10.94 0.75
C LYS A 94 -2.98 9.74 1.41
N PHE A 95 -3.13 8.63 0.69
CA PHE A 95 -3.68 7.39 1.22
C PHE A 95 -2.94 6.88 2.45
N LEU A 96 -1.60 6.90 2.44
CA LEU A 96 -0.78 6.49 3.59
C LEU A 96 -0.98 7.41 4.80
N MET A 97 -1.14 8.71 4.59
CA MET A 97 -1.34 9.68 5.68
C MET A 97 -2.75 9.63 6.28
N GLU A 98 -3.76 9.42 5.45
CA GLU A 98 -5.16 9.33 5.88
C GLU A 98 -5.51 7.96 6.49
N ASN A 99 -4.69 6.92 6.24
CA ASN A 99 -4.92 5.56 6.70
C ASN A 99 -3.72 5.01 7.50
N PRO A 100 -3.40 5.56 8.68
CA PRO A 100 -2.22 5.16 9.46
C PRO A 100 -2.22 3.68 9.84
N HIS A 101 -3.39 3.08 10.05
CA HIS A 101 -3.54 1.64 10.32
C HIS A 101 -3.19 0.76 9.10
N TYR A 102 -3.48 1.20 7.88
CA TYR A 102 -3.07 0.49 6.65
C TYR A 102 -1.59 0.73 6.34
N ARG A 103 -1.11 1.95 6.63
CA ARG A 103 0.29 2.31 6.41
C ARG A 103 1.26 1.37 7.12
N GLN A 104 1.01 1.01 8.37
CA GLN A 104 1.85 0.05 9.10
C GLN A 104 1.92 -1.29 8.38
N ILE A 105 0.80 -1.78 7.81
CA ILE A 105 0.77 -3.02 7.04
C ILE A 105 1.60 -2.89 5.74
N LEU A 106 1.44 -1.78 5.02
CA LEU A 106 2.15 -1.54 3.75
C LEU A 106 3.65 -1.30 3.94
N MET A 107 4.06 -0.83 5.12
CA MET A 107 5.46 -0.55 5.47
C MET A 107 6.12 -1.68 6.28
N LEU A 108 5.43 -2.80 6.55
CA LEU A 108 6.01 -3.93 7.28
C LEU A 108 7.29 -4.40 6.58
N LYS A 109 8.42 -4.33 7.31
CA LYS A 109 9.67 -4.98 6.90
C LYS A 109 9.55 -6.48 7.14
N ASN A 110 9.93 -7.25 6.16
CA ASN A 110 9.67 -8.67 6.15
C ASN A 110 10.96 -9.47 6.21
N THR A 111 11.50 -9.70 7.41
CA THR A 111 12.55 -10.67 7.62
C THR A 111 12.01 -12.12 7.72
N ASP A 112 10.74 -12.29 8.16
CA ASP A 112 10.15 -13.61 8.37
C ASP A 112 9.16 -14.02 7.26
N PHE A 113 8.81 -13.12 6.36
CA PHE A 113 7.81 -13.32 5.32
C PHE A 113 8.32 -12.98 3.90
N ASP A 114 9.63 -12.89 3.70
CA ASP A 114 10.33 -12.42 2.49
C ASP A 114 9.75 -12.99 1.18
N ASN A 115 9.43 -14.28 1.15
CA ASN A 115 8.90 -14.91 -0.07
C ASN A 115 7.46 -14.52 -0.42
N LEU A 116 6.65 -14.08 0.57
CA LEU A 116 5.26 -13.70 0.33
C LEU A 116 5.12 -12.21 -0.01
N TYR A 117 5.95 -11.39 0.64
CA TYR A 117 5.91 -9.93 0.47
C TYR A 117 6.62 -9.51 -0.83
N HIS A 118 7.78 -10.09 -1.16
CA HIS A 118 8.46 -9.83 -2.42
C HIS A 118 7.67 -10.28 -3.65
N ARG A 119 6.92 -11.38 -3.55
CA ARG A 119 5.98 -11.77 -4.61
C ARG A 119 4.85 -10.77 -4.81
N LYS A 120 4.43 -10.02 -3.77
CA LYS A 120 3.27 -9.12 -3.81
C LYS A 120 3.64 -7.63 -3.83
N GLN A 121 4.79 -7.23 -3.29
CA GLN A 121 5.36 -5.90 -3.55
C GLN A 121 5.86 -5.77 -4.99
N GLY A 122 6.21 -6.88 -5.65
CA GLY A 122 6.54 -6.92 -7.08
C GLY A 122 5.31 -6.92 -7.99
N GLU A 123 4.13 -7.25 -7.48
CA GLU A 123 2.86 -7.03 -8.18
C GLU A 123 2.43 -5.58 -8.02
N ILE A 124 3.21 -4.68 -8.63
CA ILE A 124 2.67 -3.39 -9.07
C ILE A 124 1.38 -3.74 -9.82
N ASN A 125 0.25 -3.15 -9.43
CA ASN A 125 -1.02 -3.29 -10.14
C ASN A 125 -0.76 -3.22 -11.64
N SER A 126 -1.41 -4.06 -12.41
CA SER A 126 -1.27 -4.12 -13.87
C SER A 126 -1.41 -2.75 -14.53
N GLN A 127 -2.24 -1.85 -13.99
CA GLN A 127 -2.39 -0.49 -14.48
C GLN A 127 -1.13 0.36 -14.23
N THR A 128 -0.53 0.31 -13.04
CA THR A 128 0.73 1.02 -12.78
C THR A 128 1.86 0.48 -13.66
N GLN A 129 1.91 -0.83 -13.89
CA GLN A 129 2.88 -1.42 -14.83
C GLN A 129 2.69 -0.88 -16.25
N GLN A 130 1.45 -0.80 -16.73
CA GLN A 130 1.14 -0.21 -18.03
C GLN A 130 1.56 1.25 -18.13
N ILE A 131 1.28 2.06 -17.09
CA ILE A 131 1.72 3.45 -17.02
C ILE A 131 3.26 3.53 -17.09
N MET A 132 3.96 2.69 -16.32
CA MET A 132 5.42 2.60 -16.34
C MET A 132 5.97 2.28 -17.73
N MET A 133 5.42 1.27 -18.39
CA MET A 133 5.82 0.88 -19.75
C MET A 133 5.61 2.02 -20.74
N ARG A 134 4.47 2.71 -20.68
CA ARG A 134 4.16 3.86 -21.54
C ARG A 134 5.09 5.05 -21.30
N ILE A 135 5.52 5.31 -20.06
CA ILE A 135 6.52 6.34 -19.75
C ILE A 135 7.89 5.95 -20.37
N LYS A 136 8.33 4.72 -20.12
CA LYS A 136 9.61 4.24 -20.67
C LYS A 136 9.63 4.34 -22.19
N GLU A 137 8.54 3.96 -22.85
CA GLU A 137 8.39 4.02 -24.30
C GLU A 137 8.35 5.47 -24.82
N LYS A 138 7.51 6.32 -24.23
CA LYS A 138 7.34 7.73 -24.61
C LYS A 138 8.63 8.53 -24.53
N TYR A 139 9.47 8.25 -23.52
CA TYR A 139 10.71 9.00 -23.27
C TYR A 139 11.98 8.21 -23.56
N ASN A 140 11.86 7.03 -24.18
CA ASN A 140 12.96 6.14 -24.52
C ASN A 140 13.91 5.88 -23.34
N LEU A 141 13.37 5.57 -22.16
CA LEU A 141 14.15 5.39 -20.94
C LEU A 141 14.75 3.99 -20.86
N SER A 142 16.05 3.92 -20.56
CA SER A 142 16.68 2.65 -20.20
C SER A 142 16.15 2.13 -18.84
N ASP A 143 16.31 0.83 -18.58
CA ASP A 143 15.92 0.22 -17.30
C ASP A 143 16.68 0.86 -16.13
N GLU A 144 17.94 1.23 -16.33
CA GLU A 144 18.77 1.89 -15.31
C GLU A 144 18.23 3.28 -14.95
N VAL A 145 17.89 4.10 -15.94
CA VAL A 145 17.30 5.44 -15.72
C VAL A 145 15.96 5.30 -15.02
N TRP A 146 15.11 4.38 -15.47
CA TRP A 146 13.84 4.10 -14.83
C TRP A 146 14.02 3.69 -13.36
N HIS A 147 14.93 2.76 -13.08
CA HIS A 147 15.20 2.29 -11.72
C HIS A 147 15.62 3.45 -10.78
N ARG A 148 16.50 4.35 -11.24
CA ARG A 148 16.91 5.54 -10.48
C ARG A 148 15.73 6.46 -10.18
N LYS A 149 14.88 6.75 -11.17
CA LYS A 149 13.69 7.58 -11.00
C LYS A 149 12.69 6.95 -10.03
N ALA A 150 12.43 5.67 -10.16
CA ALA A 150 11.56 4.94 -9.24
C ALA A 150 12.10 4.96 -7.79
N LEU A 151 13.42 4.80 -7.62
CA LEU A 151 14.08 4.90 -6.31
C LEU A 151 13.89 6.29 -5.71
N MET A 152 14.14 7.36 -6.48
CA MET A 152 14.01 8.75 -6.03
C MET A 152 12.58 9.07 -5.60
N VAL A 153 11.59 8.74 -6.42
CA VAL A 153 10.18 8.98 -6.10
C VAL A 153 9.75 8.20 -4.85
N ARG A 154 10.12 6.92 -4.74
CA ARG A 154 9.81 6.11 -3.55
C ARG A 154 10.48 6.65 -2.30
N SER A 155 11.75 7.04 -2.39
CA SER A 155 12.48 7.65 -1.25
C SER A 155 11.82 8.94 -0.80
N LEU A 156 11.38 9.79 -1.73
CA LEU A 156 10.65 11.01 -1.43
C LEU A 156 9.34 10.71 -0.71
N LEU A 157 8.53 9.75 -1.20
CA LEU A 157 7.25 9.40 -0.60
C LEU A 157 7.43 8.84 0.83
N PHE A 158 8.35 7.90 1.04
CA PHE A 158 8.58 7.33 2.37
C PHE A 158 9.26 8.31 3.32
N GLY A 159 10.16 9.17 2.81
CA GLY A 159 10.75 10.26 3.57
C GLY A 159 9.69 11.27 4.04
N ALA A 160 8.78 11.65 3.16
CA ALA A 160 7.67 12.53 3.49
C ALA A 160 6.76 11.95 4.58
N VAL A 161 6.40 10.66 4.47
CA VAL A 161 5.63 9.98 5.52
C VAL A 161 6.35 10.07 6.87
N PHE A 162 7.65 9.80 6.90
CA PHE A 162 8.44 9.87 8.14
C PHE A 162 8.47 11.29 8.73
N MET A 163 8.68 12.32 7.90
CA MET A 163 8.72 13.71 8.32
C MET A 163 7.37 14.22 8.84
N PHE A 164 6.26 13.78 8.21
CA PHE A 164 4.92 14.12 8.69
C PHE A 164 4.61 13.43 10.03
N ASP A 165 5.00 12.16 10.20
CA ASP A 165 4.78 11.40 11.44
C ASP A 165 5.62 11.95 12.62
N SER A 166 6.84 12.39 12.34
CA SER A 166 7.70 12.99 13.36
C SER A 166 7.30 14.41 13.74
N GLY A 167 6.38 15.03 12.99
CA GLY A 167 5.98 16.43 13.16
C GLY A 167 7.02 17.45 12.69
N GLU A 168 8.07 16.99 11.98
CA GLU A 168 9.07 17.89 11.39
C GLU A 168 8.44 18.75 10.28
N PHE A 169 7.51 18.18 9.51
CA PHE A 169 6.69 18.90 8.56
C PHE A 169 5.22 18.63 8.81
N GLN A 170 4.38 19.63 8.53
CA GLN A 170 2.93 19.48 8.63
C GLN A 170 2.37 18.86 7.36
N PHE A 171 1.56 17.81 7.51
CA PHE A 171 0.74 17.28 6.41
C PHE A 171 -0.37 18.25 6.07
N SER A 172 -0.36 18.78 4.86
CA SER A 172 -1.30 19.80 4.36
C SER A 172 -1.43 19.71 2.83
N GLU A 173 -2.42 20.35 2.27
CA GLU A 173 -2.56 20.49 0.81
C GLU A 173 -1.34 21.18 0.18
N GLN A 174 -0.73 22.15 0.87
CA GLN A 174 0.48 22.81 0.37
C GLN A 174 1.65 21.82 0.29
N SER A 175 1.91 21.05 1.34
CA SER A 175 2.99 20.07 1.35
C SER A 175 2.77 18.96 0.32
N LEU A 176 1.52 18.54 0.09
CA LEU A 176 1.18 17.59 -0.98
C LEU A 176 1.48 18.18 -2.37
N ASN A 177 1.15 19.45 -2.60
CA ASN A 177 1.44 20.12 -3.87
C ASN A 177 2.94 20.28 -4.10
N ASP A 178 3.73 20.59 -3.08
CA ASP A 178 5.19 20.68 -3.17
C ASP A 178 5.82 19.33 -3.52
N ILE A 179 5.33 18.26 -2.91
CA ILE A 179 5.77 16.88 -3.23
C ILE A 179 5.35 16.51 -4.65
N ARG A 180 4.10 16.79 -5.03
CA ARG A 180 3.61 16.57 -6.41
C ARG A 180 4.49 17.27 -7.43
N PHE A 181 4.82 18.53 -7.21
CA PHE A 181 5.72 19.30 -8.08
C PHE A 181 7.10 18.64 -8.19
N THR A 182 7.65 18.17 -7.07
CA THR A 182 8.95 17.50 -7.04
C THR A 182 8.92 16.19 -7.82
N ILE A 183 7.87 15.38 -7.67
CA ILE A 183 7.68 14.14 -8.44
C ILE A 183 7.55 14.46 -9.92
N ASP A 184 6.79 15.48 -10.29
CA ASP A 184 6.58 15.88 -11.67
C ASP A 184 7.90 16.31 -12.33
N ARG A 185 8.75 17.07 -11.62
CA ARG A 185 10.10 17.42 -12.07
C ARG A 185 10.96 16.20 -12.33
N GLU A 186 10.89 15.18 -11.47
CA GLU A 186 11.69 13.95 -11.67
C GLU A 186 11.35 13.27 -13.00
N PHE A 187 10.11 13.36 -13.45
CA PHE A 187 9.68 12.85 -14.75
C PHE A 187 9.81 13.85 -15.91
N THR A 188 10.34 15.04 -15.68
CA THR A 188 10.60 16.06 -16.72
C THR A 188 12.09 16.09 -17.14
N ILE A 189 12.99 15.75 -16.22
CA ILE A 189 14.45 15.79 -16.44
C ILE A 189 14.89 14.41 -16.92
N PHE A 190 15.34 14.32 -18.16
CA PHE A 190 15.84 13.09 -18.80
C PHE A 190 17.33 13.23 -19.14
#